data_0b0c6035d29009f028607093d6ac6710
#
_entry.id   0b0c6035d29009f028607093d6ac6710
#
_cell.length_a   1.000
_cell.length_b   1.000
_cell.length_c   1.000
_cell.angle_alpha   90.00
_cell.angle_beta   90.00
_cell.angle_gamma   90.00
#
_symmetry.space_group_name_H-M   'P 1'
#
loop_
_entity.id
_entity.type
_entity.pdbx_description
1 polymer ?
#
loop_
_entity_poly.entity_id
_entity_poly.type
_entity_poly.pdbx_seq_one_letter_code
_entity_poly.pdbx_strand_id
1 'polypeptide(L)'
;MNILLIVSGGIAAYKSIDLCSSLVKQGNNVKVILTKNAENFVTQLPFQTLTKNRVYTSTFEEVDENEIQHIDLTKWAEKIIVAPATANLISKFSNGIADDLATSLMLAVRDTSAVYIVPAMNTFMYRNPIIQDNMNRLIKLGFNFVEPDSGLLACGDVGE
;
A
#
# COMPACT_ATOMS: atom_id res chain seq x y z
N MET A 1 -0.99 -5.44 -17.22
CA MET A 1 -1.40 -6.37 -16.14
C MET A 1 -2.32 -5.67 -15.15
N ASN A 2 -2.95 -6.43 -14.30
CA ASN A 2 -3.80 -5.90 -13.24
C ASN A 2 -2.95 -5.59 -12.00
N ILE A 3 -2.90 -4.34 -11.61
CA ILE A 3 -2.11 -3.88 -10.46
C ILE A 3 -3.02 -3.25 -9.42
N LEU A 4 -2.88 -3.68 -8.18
CA LEU A 4 -3.53 -3.06 -7.04
C LEU A 4 -2.50 -2.17 -6.32
N LEU A 5 -2.80 -0.88 -6.21
CA LEU A 5 -1.97 0.08 -5.49
C LEU A 5 -2.63 0.40 -4.15
N ILE A 6 -1.94 0.14 -3.07
CA ILE A 6 -2.38 0.47 -1.71
C ILE A 6 -1.59 1.68 -1.23
N VAL A 7 -2.30 2.73 -0.85
CA VAL A 7 -1.70 4.01 -0.40
C VAL A 7 -2.03 4.20 1.07
N SER A 8 -1.01 4.25 1.91
CA SER A 8 -1.18 4.52 3.34
C SER A 8 -0.91 5.98 3.67
N GLY A 9 -1.29 6.41 4.86
CA GLY A 9 -1.28 7.81 5.27
C GLY A 9 0.09 8.29 5.73
N GLY A 10 0.66 9.18 4.97
CA GLY A 10 1.90 9.89 5.28
C GLY A 10 2.13 10.99 4.27
N ILE A 11 3.07 11.88 4.54
CA ILE A 11 3.37 12.99 3.64
C ILE A 11 3.76 12.46 2.25
N ALA A 12 4.43 11.33 2.16
CA ALA A 12 4.82 10.72 0.89
C ALA A 12 3.64 10.22 0.05
N ALA A 13 2.41 10.23 0.59
CA ALA A 13 1.23 9.77 -0.14
C ALA A 13 0.99 10.55 -1.45
N TYR A 14 1.39 11.83 -1.53
CA TYR A 14 1.24 12.60 -2.76
C TYR A 14 2.04 12.00 -3.94
N LYS A 15 3.15 11.34 -3.66
CA LYS A 15 3.99 10.69 -4.69
C LYS A 15 3.30 9.50 -5.33
N SER A 16 2.33 8.92 -4.65
CA SER A 16 1.57 7.78 -5.19
C SER A 16 0.72 8.17 -6.39
N ILE A 17 0.36 9.44 -6.52
CA ILE A 17 -0.37 9.95 -7.70
C ILE A 17 0.51 9.82 -8.95
N ASP A 18 1.78 10.22 -8.86
CA ASP A 18 2.72 10.08 -9.97
C ASP A 18 3.00 8.62 -10.29
N LEU A 19 3.15 7.79 -9.27
CA LEU A 19 3.31 6.34 -9.47
C LEU A 19 2.10 5.76 -10.18
N CYS A 20 0.90 6.11 -9.73
CA CYS A 20 -0.36 5.67 -10.36
C CYS A 20 -0.40 6.08 -11.83
N SER A 21 -0.07 7.33 -12.13
CA SER A 21 -0.01 7.84 -13.49
C SER A 21 0.97 7.04 -14.36
N SER A 22 2.17 6.77 -13.84
CA SER A 22 3.17 5.99 -14.56
C SER A 22 2.71 4.58 -14.86
N LEU A 23 2.09 3.92 -13.89
CA LEU A 23 1.57 2.55 -14.06
C LEU A 23 0.49 2.50 -15.13
N VAL A 24 -0.41 3.47 -15.14
CA VAL A 24 -1.48 3.56 -16.15
C VAL A 24 -0.89 3.82 -17.53
N LYS A 25 0.08 4.73 -17.64
CA LYS A 25 0.74 5.04 -18.91
C LYS A 25 1.49 3.85 -19.50
N GLN A 26 1.97 2.95 -18.67
CA GLN A 26 2.62 1.72 -19.10
C GLN A 26 1.63 0.64 -19.57
N GLY A 27 0.34 0.94 -19.60
CA GLY A 27 -0.69 0.05 -20.10
C GLY A 27 -1.31 -0.88 -19.07
N ASN A 28 -1.05 -0.65 -17.77
CA ASN A 28 -1.62 -1.47 -16.71
C ASN A 28 -3.04 -1.03 -16.36
N ASN A 29 -3.87 -1.98 -15.96
CA ASN A 29 -5.15 -1.71 -15.34
C ASN A 29 -4.92 -1.59 -13.83
N VAL A 30 -5.15 -0.40 -13.29
CA VAL A 30 -4.80 -0.08 -11.90
C VAL A 30 -6.07 0.16 -11.09
N LYS A 31 -6.16 -0.49 -9.94
CA LYS A 31 -7.14 -0.18 -8.89
C LYS A 31 -6.41 0.31 -7.66
N VAL A 32 -7.03 1.21 -6.91
CA VAL A 32 -6.39 1.88 -5.78
C VAL A 32 -7.22 1.68 -4.52
N ILE A 33 -6.53 1.35 -3.43
CA ILE A 33 -7.06 1.41 -2.07
C ILE A 33 -6.38 2.57 -1.35
N LEU A 34 -7.17 3.48 -0.78
CA LEU A 34 -6.69 4.48 0.16
C LEU A 34 -7.05 4.02 1.57
N THR A 35 -6.07 3.95 2.45
CA THR A 35 -6.35 3.72 3.86
C THR A 35 -7.06 4.96 4.42
N LYS A 36 -7.78 4.81 5.52
CA LYS A 36 -8.47 5.93 6.16
C LYS A 36 -7.52 7.10 6.43
N ASN A 37 -6.32 6.81 6.92
CA ASN A 37 -5.34 7.86 7.18
C ASN A 37 -4.78 8.49 5.89
N ALA A 38 -4.72 7.73 4.80
CA ALA A 38 -4.28 8.27 3.51
C ALA A 38 -5.19 9.40 3.03
N GLU A 39 -6.48 9.33 3.33
CA GLU A 39 -7.47 10.34 2.94
C GLU A 39 -7.24 11.71 3.64
N ASN A 40 -6.40 11.75 4.67
CA ASN A 40 -5.96 13.00 5.28
C ASN A 40 -4.87 13.71 4.45
N PHE A 41 -4.25 13.02 3.51
CA PHE A 41 -3.15 13.54 2.70
C PHE A 41 -3.48 13.66 1.22
N VAL A 42 -4.31 12.78 0.70
CA VAL A 42 -4.73 12.76 -0.71
C VAL A 42 -6.22 12.48 -0.80
N THR A 43 -6.80 12.84 -1.94
CA THR A 43 -8.22 12.57 -2.22
C THR A 43 -8.37 11.45 -3.24
N GLN A 44 -9.59 10.91 -3.36
CA GLN A 44 -9.87 9.85 -4.31
C GLN A 44 -9.84 10.32 -5.77
N LEU A 45 -10.18 11.58 -6.01
CA LEU A 45 -10.42 12.09 -7.36
C LEU A 45 -9.24 11.92 -8.32
N PRO A 46 -7.98 12.25 -7.96
CA PRO A 46 -6.86 12.03 -8.88
C PRO A 46 -6.70 10.58 -9.30
N PHE A 47 -6.85 9.65 -8.35
CA PHE A 47 -6.72 8.23 -8.64
C PHE A 47 -7.87 7.71 -9.51
N GLN A 48 -9.09 8.13 -9.22
CA GLN A 48 -10.26 7.77 -10.02
C GLN A 48 -10.12 8.28 -11.45
N THR A 49 -9.66 9.51 -11.61
CA THR A 49 -9.46 10.11 -12.93
C THR A 49 -8.38 9.38 -13.72
N LEU A 50 -7.26 9.07 -13.10
CA LEU A 50 -6.14 8.39 -13.77
C LEU A 50 -6.46 6.94 -14.13
N THR A 51 -7.06 6.21 -13.21
CA THR A 51 -7.29 4.77 -13.38
C THR A 51 -8.58 4.46 -14.12
N LYS A 52 -9.54 5.38 -14.13
CA LYS A 52 -10.92 5.19 -14.61
C LYS A 52 -11.65 4.08 -13.85
N ASN A 53 -11.16 3.74 -12.68
CA ASN A 53 -11.77 2.80 -11.75
C ASN A 53 -12.19 3.54 -10.48
N ARG A 54 -13.21 3.02 -9.81
CA ARG A 54 -13.54 3.54 -8.47
C ARG A 54 -12.36 3.30 -7.53
N VAL A 55 -12.19 4.20 -6.56
CA VAL A 55 -11.19 4.05 -5.50
C VAL A 55 -11.85 3.34 -4.33
N TYR A 56 -11.16 2.36 -3.78
CA TYR A 56 -11.63 1.64 -2.60
C TYR A 56 -11.07 2.32 -1.35
N THR A 57 -11.92 2.44 -0.34
CA THR A 57 -11.53 2.96 0.96
C THR A 57 -11.62 1.87 2.02
N SER A 58 -11.05 2.11 3.18
CA SER A 58 -10.97 1.09 4.22
C SER A 58 -12.20 1.02 5.12
N THR A 59 -13.30 1.65 4.74
CA THR A 59 -14.51 1.65 5.55
C THR A 59 -15.35 0.41 5.23
N PHE A 60 -15.77 -0.28 6.30
CA PHE A 60 -16.70 -1.41 6.18
C PHE A 60 -18.10 -0.98 5.72
N GLU A 61 -18.37 0.32 5.70
CA GLU A 61 -19.68 0.88 5.36
C GLU A 61 -20.06 0.73 3.88
N GLU A 62 -19.08 0.48 3.01
CA GLU A 62 -19.28 0.35 1.58
C GLU A 62 -19.26 -1.10 1.11
N VAL A 63 -19.31 -2.04 2.02
CA VAL A 63 -19.33 -3.45 1.64
C VAL A 63 -20.70 -3.76 1.06
N ASP A 64 -20.76 -3.96 -0.24
CA ASP A 64 -21.88 -4.65 -0.86
C ASP A 64 -21.97 -6.02 -0.16
N GLU A 65 -23.11 -6.34 0.41
CA GLU A 65 -23.34 -7.57 1.15
C GLU A 65 -22.93 -8.84 0.39
N ASN A 66 -22.78 -8.74 -0.93
CA ASN A 66 -22.43 -9.85 -1.80
C ASN A 66 -20.96 -9.86 -2.22
N GLU A 67 -20.16 -8.86 -1.82
CA GLU A 67 -18.76 -8.78 -2.18
C GLU A 67 -17.86 -8.90 -0.96
N ILE A 68 -16.99 -9.89 -0.97
CA ILE A 68 -15.87 -9.96 -0.07
C ILE A 68 -14.72 -9.25 -0.79
N GLN A 69 -14.68 -7.91 -0.69
CA GLN A 69 -13.79 -7.06 -1.50
C GLN A 69 -12.32 -7.45 -1.39
N HIS A 70 -11.84 -7.77 -0.20
CA HIS A 70 -10.43 -8.13 0.00
C HIS A 70 -10.05 -9.42 -0.72
N ILE A 71 -10.97 -10.39 -0.83
CA ILE A 71 -10.73 -11.63 -1.56
C ILE A 71 -10.81 -11.38 -3.06
N ASP A 72 -11.82 -10.64 -3.52
CA ASP A 72 -12.02 -10.38 -4.93
C ASP A 72 -10.88 -9.55 -5.52
N LEU A 73 -10.43 -8.52 -4.81
CA LEU A 73 -9.29 -7.71 -5.22
C LEU A 73 -7.98 -8.52 -5.23
N THR A 74 -7.81 -9.42 -4.26
CA THR A 74 -6.64 -10.28 -4.21
C THR A 74 -6.57 -11.22 -5.43
N LYS A 75 -7.72 -11.76 -5.83
CA LYS A 75 -7.80 -12.63 -7.02
C LYS A 75 -7.61 -11.85 -8.31
N TRP A 76 -8.13 -10.63 -8.37
CA TRP A 76 -8.02 -9.76 -9.53
C TRP A 76 -6.57 -9.31 -9.78
N ALA A 77 -5.84 -8.97 -8.72
CA ALA A 77 -4.53 -8.38 -8.82
C ALA A 77 -3.45 -9.39 -9.21
N GLU A 78 -2.71 -9.09 -10.26
CA GLU A 78 -1.51 -9.85 -10.63
C GLU A 78 -0.31 -9.38 -9.82
N LYS A 79 -0.28 -8.08 -9.47
CA LYS A 79 0.71 -7.50 -8.56
C LYS A 79 0.03 -6.54 -7.60
N ILE A 80 0.58 -6.45 -6.41
CA ILE A 80 0.14 -5.53 -5.37
C ILE A 80 1.34 -4.66 -4.99
N ILE A 81 1.15 -3.34 -5.06
CA ILE A 81 2.17 -2.37 -4.67
C ILE A 81 1.62 -1.57 -3.49
N VAL A 82 2.36 -1.56 -2.39
CA VAL A 82 2.04 -0.76 -1.20
C VAL A 82 3.00 0.42 -1.16
N ALA A 83 2.53 1.58 -1.58
CA ALA A 83 3.39 2.77 -1.73
C ALA A 83 2.59 4.07 -1.51
N PRO A 84 2.88 4.82 -0.48
CA PRO A 84 3.85 4.55 0.56
C PRO A 84 3.33 3.51 1.57
N ALA A 85 4.24 2.78 2.20
CA ALA A 85 3.93 1.91 3.31
C ALA A 85 4.49 2.55 4.60
N THR A 86 3.61 2.98 5.48
CA THR A 86 3.98 3.56 6.77
C THR A 86 4.45 2.49 7.74
N ALA A 87 5.18 2.91 8.78
CA ALA A 87 5.58 2.01 9.86
C ALA A 87 4.36 1.29 10.47
N ASN A 88 3.25 2.02 10.67
CA ASN A 88 2.01 1.46 11.20
C ASN A 88 1.47 0.34 10.30
N LEU A 89 1.40 0.57 9.00
CA LEU A 89 0.87 -0.42 8.07
C LEU A 89 1.77 -1.66 7.99
N ILE A 90 3.08 -1.46 7.91
CA ILE A 90 4.06 -2.56 7.91
C ILE A 90 3.93 -3.40 9.18
N SER A 91 3.79 -2.74 10.34
CA SER A 91 3.64 -3.44 11.61
C SER A 91 2.34 -4.24 11.66
N LYS A 92 1.25 -3.71 11.13
CA LYS A 92 -0.02 -4.44 11.03
C LYS A 92 0.11 -5.67 10.13
N PHE A 93 0.71 -5.52 8.97
CA PHE A 93 0.94 -6.64 8.05
C PHE A 93 1.77 -7.73 8.71
N SER A 94 2.84 -7.36 9.38
CA SER A 94 3.75 -8.30 10.02
C SER A 94 3.09 -9.07 11.17
N ASN A 95 2.15 -8.44 11.87
CA ASN A 95 1.51 -9.02 13.05
C ASN A 95 0.09 -9.54 12.78
N GLY A 96 -0.34 -9.55 11.54
CA GLY A 96 -1.63 -10.13 11.16
C GLY A 96 -2.84 -9.35 11.67
N ILE A 97 -2.71 -8.03 11.84
CA ILE A 97 -3.83 -7.18 12.24
C ILE A 97 -4.63 -6.85 10.97
N ALA A 98 -5.90 -7.20 10.99
CA ALA A 98 -6.81 -7.00 9.85
C ALA A 98 -8.00 -6.17 10.32
N ASP A 99 -7.80 -4.87 10.43
CA ASP A 99 -8.81 -3.93 10.94
C ASP A 99 -9.37 -2.99 9.86
N ASP A 100 -8.95 -3.16 8.62
CA ASP A 100 -9.47 -2.42 7.47
C ASP A 100 -9.34 -3.25 6.17
N LEU A 101 -9.72 -2.66 5.04
CA LEU A 101 -9.67 -3.35 3.76
C LEU A 101 -8.24 -3.72 3.37
N ALA A 102 -7.29 -2.79 3.50
CA ALA A 102 -5.90 -3.01 3.11
C ALA A 102 -5.26 -4.14 3.92
N THR A 103 -5.43 -4.11 5.24
CA THR A 103 -4.84 -5.12 6.13
C THR A 103 -5.53 -6.48 5.99
N SER A 104 -6.85 -6.49 5.81
CA SER A 104 -7.59 -7.73 5.54
C SER A 104 -7.15 -8.38 4.22
N LEU A 105 -6.96 -7.56 3.19
CA LEU A 105 -6.48 -8.02 1.89
C LEU A 105 -5.10 -8.64 2.02
N MET A 106 -4.19 -8.03 2.77
CA MET A 106 -2.83 -8.53 2.94
C MET A 106 -2.82 -9.90 3.62
N LEU A 107 -3.73 -10.17 4.55
CA LEU A 107 -3.86 -11.52 5.11
C LEU A 107 -4.41 -12.53 4.12
N ALA A 108 -5.15 -12.10 3.11
CA ALA A 108 -5.73 -12.98 2.09
C ALA A 108 -4.78 -13.25 0.91
N VAL A 109 -3.63 -12.58 0.84
CA VAL A 109 -2.65 -12.78 -0.22
C VAL A 109 -2.09 -14.21 -0.15
N ARG A 110 -2.11 -14.89 -1.29
CA ARG A 110 -1.58 -16.26 -1.40
C ARG A 110 -0.15 -16.27 -1.92
N ASP A 111 0.13 -15.41 -2.90
CA ASP A 111 1.46 -15.29 -3.50
C ASP A 111 2.11 -13.99 -3.02
N THR A 112 2.88 -14.10 -1.95
CA THR A 112 3.57 -12.94 -1.37
C THR A 112 4.64 -12.38 -2.30
N SER A 113 5.16 -13.19 -3.23
CA SER A 113 6.16 -12.73 -4.20
C SER A 113 5.60 -11.71 -5.20
N ALA A 114 4.27 -11.61 -5.31
CA ALA A 114 3.60 -10.62 -6.13
C ALA A 114 3.42 -9.26 -5.43
N VAL A 115 3.80 -9.15 -4.16
CA VAL A 115 3.60 -7.96 -3.34
C VAL A 115 4.91 -7.20 -3.19
N TYR A 116 4.85 -5.90 -3.47
CA TYR A 116 5.98 -4.97 -3.37
C TYR A 116 5.64 -3.88 -2.37
N ILE A 117 6.44 -3.76 -1.34
CA ILE A 117 6.23 -2.81 -0.24
C ILE A 117 7.31 -1.74 -0.30
N VAL A 118 6.88 -0.48 -0.38
CA VAL A 118 7.77 0.69 -0.47
C VAL A 118 7.66 1.49 0.83
N PRO A 119 8.57 1.29 1.78
CA PRO A 119 8.53 1.98 3.05
C PRO A 119 8.73 3.48 2.90
N ALA A 120 8.01 4.27 3.69
CA ALA A 120 8.22 5.71 3.80
C ALA A 120 7.96 6.15 5.24
N MET A 121 9.00 6.57 5.93
CA MET A 121 8.97 7.00 7.32
C MET A 121 10.26 7.76 7.63
N ASN A 122 10.31 8.43 8.77
CA ASN A 122 11.55 9.09 9.15
C ASN A 122 12.64 8.05 9.49
N THR A 123 13.87 8.50 9.46
CA THR A 123 15.06 7.64 9.63
C THR A 123 15.05 6.89 10.95
N PHE A 124 14.65 7.54 12.05
CA PHE A 124 14.64 6.90 13.36
C PHE A 124 13.60 5.79 13.46
N MET A 125 12.43 5.99 12.84
CA MET A 125 11.42 4.94 12.76
C MET A 125 11.92 3.78 11.91
N TYR A 126 12.51 4.08 10.77
CA TYR A 126 13.06 3.05 9.88
C TYR A 126 14.13 2.20 10.56
N ARG A 127 15.02 2.83 11.33
CA ARG A 127 16.09 2.15 12.07
C ARG A 127 15.61 1.47 13.35
N ASN A 128 14.41 1.75 13.81
CA ASN A 128 13.89 1.15 15.04
C ASN A 128 13.91 -0.38 14.91
N PRO A 129 14.47 -1.10 15.91
CA PRO A 129 14.53 -2.56 15.86
C PRO A 129 13.20 -3.25 15.66
N ILE A 130 12.11 -2.70 16.21
CA ILE A 130 10.76 -3.25 16.02
C ILE A 130 10.36 -3.19 14.56
N ILE A 131 10.61 -2.07 13.89
CA ILE A 131 10.29 -1.91 12.47
C ILE A 131 11.19 -2.80 11.61
N GLN A 132 12.47 -2.87 11.92
CA GLN A 132 13.41 -3.76 11.22
C GLN A 132 13.00 -5.22 11.37
N ASP A 133 12.59 -5.65 12.56
CA ASP A 133 12.11 -7.01 12.79
C ASP A 133 10.83 -7.30 12.02
N ASN A 134 9.90 -6.34 11.97
CA ASN A 134 8.66 -6.48 11.22
C ASN A 134 8.92 -6.61 9.71
N MET A 135 9.81 -5.79 9.17
CA MET A 135 10.19 -5.89 7.76
C MET A 135 10.88 -7.22 7.46
N ASN A 136 11.82 -7.64 8.32
CA ASN A 136 12.52 -8.91 8.14
C ASN A 136 11.56 -10.11 8.17
N ARG A 137 10.56 -10.06 9.04
CA ARG A 137 9.53 -11.11 9.09
C ARG A 137 8.78 -11.20 7.75
N LEU A 138 8.38 -10.06 7.21
CA LEU A 138 7.67 -10.02 5.93
C LEU A 138 8.58 -10.51 4.79
N ILE A 139 9.86 -10.12 4.79
CA ILE A 139 10.82 -10.61 3.80
C ILE A 139 10.95 -12.13 3.86
N LYS A 140 11.04 -12.70 5.05
CA LYS A 140 11.10 -14.17 5.22
C LYS A 140 9.85 -14.87 4.72
N LEU A 141 8.70 -14.18 4.77
CA LEU A 141 7.44 -14.70 4.24
C LEU A 141 7.30 -14.52 2.73
N GLY A 142 8.29 -13.93 2.07
CA GLY A 142 8.35 -13.81 0.62
C GLY A 142 7.93 -12.47 0.04
N PHE A 143 7.55 -11.51 0.88
CA PHE A 143 7.22 -10.16 0.41
C PHE A 143 8.48 -9.44 -0.10
N ASN A 144 8.32 -8.62 -1.14
CA ASN A 144 9.40 -7.81 -1.67
C ASN A 144 9.37 -6.41 -1.04
N PHE A 145 10.51 -5.97 -0.58
CA PHE A 145 10.69 -4.59 -0.14
C PHE A 145 11.53 -3.83 -1.16
N VAL A 146 11.06 -2.63 -1.49
CA VAL A 146 11.81 -1.69 -2.31
C VAL A 146 12.57 -0.80 -1.35
N GLU A 147 13.90 -0.80 -1.46
CA GLU A 147 14.74 0.02 -0.59
C GLU A 147 14.37 1.49 -0.73
N PRO A 148 14.17 2.22 0.39
CA PRO A 148 13.89 3.63 0.30
C PRO A 148 15.12 4.37 -0.23
N ASP A 149 14.88 5.15 -1.27
CA ASP A 149 15.86 6.13 -1.71
C ASP A 149 15.81 7.35 -0.77
N SER A 150 16.91 8.07 -0.62
CA SER A 150 16.96 9.26 0.23
C SER A 150 15.87 10.29 -0.12
N GLY A 151 15.46 10.35 -1.38
CA GLY A 151 14.37 11.22 -1.84
C GLY A 151 12.98 10.74 -1.49
N LEU A 152 12.81 9.52 -0.98
CA LEU A 152 11.50 8.96 -0.63
C LEU A 152 11.09 9.26 0.81
N LEU A 153 11.98 9.72 1.65
CA LEU A 153 11.66 10.09 3.02
C LEU A 153 11.07 11.49 3.07
N ALA A 154 9.84 11.58 3.52
CA ALA A 154 9.03 12.78 3.35
C ALA A 154 9.20 13.82 4.44
N CYS A 155 9.89 13.53 5.54
CA CYS A 155 10.01 14.44 6.68
C CYS A 155 11.32 15.26 6.69
N GLY A 156 12.03 15.32 5.56
CA GLY A 156 13.28 16.06 5.43
C GLY A 156 14.52 15.34 5.93
N ASP A 157 14.36 14.16 6.50
CA ASP A 157 15.49 13.34 6.89
C ASP A 157 16.14 12.72 5.64
N VAL A 158 17.47 12.54 5.73
CA VAL A 158 18.18 11.81 4.69
C VAL A 158 17.92 10.32 4.95
N GLY A 159 17.29 9.67 3.98
CA GLY A 159 16.95 8.26 4.09
C GLY A 159 18.12 7.33 3.80
N GLU A 160 17.96 6.11 4.22
CA GLU A 160 18.85 4.99 3.90
C GLU A 160 18.20 4.08 2.89
#